data_82891986668ce8e77d3d75843f0cb8b2
#
_entry.id   82891986668ce8e77d3d75843f0cb8b2
#
_cell.length_a   1.000
_cell.length_b   1.000
_cell.length_c   1.000
_cell.angle_alpha   90.00
_cell.angle_beta   90.00
_cell.angle_gamma   90.00
#
_symmetry.space_group_name_H-M   'P 1'
#
loop_
_entity.id
_entity.type
_entity.pdbx_description
1 polymer ?
#
loop_
_entity_poly.entity_id
_entity_poly.type
_entity_poly.pdbx_seq_one_letter_code
_entity_poly.pdbx_strand_id
1 'polypeptide(L)'
;MWKEGKIIRNPESGIRNQQRGFTLIEMVMVIVILSIISAITIYFLINSLKVYTMTINQKTLFDEGKLALERMCRDIRDAKSIASPAPGGSGNSILFTRTHLTAQDSANENITFRLTGTILEKVKSSPSATSTMAENVSTFTVTRGATDDEIKIALALSLGTGENVTLQTKVYPKNLPKSATYKNFFENWTEEAGT
;
A
#
# COMPACT_ATOMS: atom_id res chain seq x y z
N MET A 1 83.45 -30.97 -61.40
CA MET A 1 82.17 -30.50 -61.88
C MET A 1 81.27 -30.28 -60.62
N TRP A 2 81.36 -29.06 -60.06
CA TRP A 2 80.70 -28.70 -58.79
C TRP A 2 79.50 -27.82 -59.13
N LYS A 3 78.31 -28.24 -58.75
CA LYS A 3 77.06 -27.47 -58.89
C LYS A 3 76.96 -26.49 -57.71
N GLU A 4 76.95 -25.21 -58.00
CA GLU A 4 76.66 -24.15 -57.02
C GLU A 4 75.15 -24.23 -56.56
N GLY A 5 75.00 -24.41 -55.29
CA GLY A 5 73.69 -24.36 -54.66
C GLY A 5 73.25 -22.90 -54.47
N LYS A 6 72.18 -22.52 -55.18
CA LYS A 6 71.54 -21.22 -55.10
C LYS A 6 70.75 -21.09 -53.77
N ILE A 7 71.29 -20.31 -52.83
CA ILE A 7 70.57 -20.00 -51.58
C ILE A 7 69.43 -19.03 -51.90
N ILE A 8 68.16 -19.52 -51.83
CA ILE A 8 66.97 -18.68 -51.92
C ILE A 8 66.80 -18.02 -50.56
N ARG A 9 67.15 -16.73 -50.45
CA ARG A 9 66.76 -15.90 -49.27
C ARG A 9 65.24 -15.64 -49.34
N ASN A 10 64.55 -16.18 -48.41
CA ASN A 10 63.15 -15.87 -48.17
C ASN A 10 63.07 -14.44 -47.63
N PRO A 11 62.31 -13.50 -48.24
CA PRO A 11 62.14 -12.20 -47.64
C PRO A 11 61.10 -12.38 -46.48
N GLU A 12 61.61 -12.37 -45.25
CA GLU A 12 60.77 -12.23 -44.10
C GLU A 12 59.96 -10.91 -44.24
N SER A 13 58.71 -11.05 -44.60
CA SER A 13 57.74 -9.98 -44.57
C SER A 13 57.53 -9.61 -43.08
N GLY A 14 58.37 -8.74 -42.56
CA GLY A 14 58.20 -8.17 -41.25
C GLY A 14 56.92 -7.36 -41.23
N ILE A 15 55.86 -7.99 -40.74
CA ILE A 15 54.63 -7.29 -40.34
C ILE A 15 55.04 -6.37 -39.19
N ARG A 16 55.42 -5.14 -39.52
CA ARG A 16 55.56 -4.09 -38.52
C ARG A 16 54.16 -3.85 -37.92
N ASN A 17 53.93 -4.47 -36.79
CA ASN A 17 52.83 -4.09 -35.89
C ASN A 17 53.09 -2.62 -35.52
N GLN A 18 52.50 -1.69 -36.25
CA GLN A 18 52.44 -0.29 -35.88
C GLN A 18 51.60 -0.19 -34.64
N GLN A 19 52.17 -0.27 -33.47
CA GLN A 19 51.54 0.13 -32.21
C GLN A 19 51.30 1.65 -32.33
N ARG A 20 50.06 1.99 -32.76
CA ARG A 20 49.58 3.37 -32.73
C ARG A 20 49.33 3.72 -31.27
N GLY A 21 50.22 4.46 -30.66
CA GLY A 21 49.98 5.06 -29.34
C GLY A 21 48.85 6.10 -29.44
N PHE A 22 48.05 6.20 -28.38
CA PHE A 22 47.04 7.25 -28.29
C PHE A 22 47.71 8.63 -28.27
N THR A 23 47.10 9.58 -28.94
CA THR A 23 47.52 10.97 -28.89
C THR A 23 47.03 11.62 -27.58
N LEU A 24 47.76 12.62 -27.08
CA LEU A 24 47.36 13.34 -25.86
C LEU A 24 45.95 13.96 -26.01
N ILE A 25 45.62 14.49 -27.19
CA ILE A 25 44.33 15.09 -27.49
C ILE A 25 43.21 14.04 -27.44
N GLU A 26 43.44 12.83 -27.90
CA GLU A 26 42.46 11.73 -27.87
C GLU A 26 42.13 11.32 -26.43
N MET A 27 43.13 11.24 -25.55
CA MET A 27 42.94 10.98 -24.12
C MET A 27 42.13 12.07 -23.45
N VAL A 28 42.38 13.35 -23.75
CA VAL A 28 41.60 14.47 -23.20
C VAL A 28 40.15 14.40 -23.66
N MET A 29 39.89 14.15 -24.95
CA MET A 29 38.55 14.02 -25.50
C MET A 29 37.78 12.85 -24.84
N VAL A 30 38.43 11.72 -24.65
CA VAL A 30 37.82 10.56 -23.97
C VAL A 30 37.41 10.89 -22.52
N ILE A 31 38.30 11.56 -21.76
CA ILE A 31 37.99 11.95 -20.37
C ILE A 31 36.82 12.92 -20.31
N VAL A 32 36.73 13.90 -21.23
CA VAL A 32 35.63 14.85 -21.29
C VAL A 32 34.31 14.13 -21.60
N ILE A 33 34.27 13.24 -22.59
CA ILE A 33 33.08 12.48 -22.96
C ILE A 33 32.65 11.56 -21.81
N LEU A 34 33.58 10.85 -21.18
CA LEU A 34 33.28 9.99 -20.04
C LEU A 34 32.73 10.79 -18.85
N SER A 35 33.24 12.00 -18.61
CA SER A 35 32.74 12.87 -17.53
C SER A 35 31.29 13.25 -17.75
N ILE A 36 30.92 13.62 -18.98
CA ILE A 36 29.53 13.99 -19.34
C ILE A 36 28.60 12.79 -19.19
N ILE A 37 28.99 11.64 -19.75
CA ILE A 37 28.17 10.42 -19.65
C ILE A 37 28.00 9.99 -18.20
N SER A 38 29.06 10.04 -17.39
CA SER A 38 29.02 9.70 -15.97
C SER A 38 28.06 10.61 -15.19
N ALA A 39 28.09 11.92 -15.45
CA ALA A 39 27.19 12.87 -14.79
C ALA A 39 25.71 12.56 -15.08
N ILE A 40 25.37 12.30 -16.36
CA ILE A 40 24.01 11.93 -16.78
C ILE A 40 23.58 10.61 -16.13
N THR A 41 24.47 9.61 -16.12
CA THR A 41 24.18 8.29 -15.56
C THR A 41 23.90 8.37 -14.04
N ILE A 42 24.73 9.12 -13.30
CA ILE A 42 24.56 9.33 -11.85
C ILE A 42 23.23 10.04 -11.57
N TYR A 43 22.91 11.09 -12.31
CA TYR A 43 21.63 11.80 -12.17
C TYR A 43 20.42 10.88 -12.39
N PHE A 44 20.45 10.08 -13.45
CA PHE A 44 19.40 9.10 -13.76
C PHE A 44 19.28 8.05 -12.64
N LEU A 45 20.39 7.53 -12.12
CA LEU A 45 20.41 6.54 -11.05
C LEU A 45 19.78 7.08 -9.77
N ILE A 46 20.13 8.30 -9.36
CA ILE A 46 19.56 8.94 -8.16
C ILE A 46 18.04 9.10 -8.31
N ASN A 47 17.58 9.56 -9.47
CA ASN A 47 16.13 9.71 -9.69
C ASN A 47 15.40 8.36 -9.71
N SER A 48 16.01 7.34 -10.29
CA SER A 48 15.45 5.98 -10.29
C SER A 48 15.31 5.42 -8.87
N LEU A 49 16.29 5.64 -8.00
CA LEU A 49 16.22 5.23 -6.59
C LEU A 49 15.12 5.98 -5.83
N LYS A 50 14.91 7.28 -6.08
CA LYS A 50 13.82 8.05 -5.48
C LYS A 50 12.45 7.50 -5.87
N VAL A 51 12.23 7.22 -7.15
CA VAL A 51 10.98 6.64 -7.65
C VAL A 51 10.75 5.25 -7.04
N TYR A 52 11.80 4.43 -6.95
CA TYR A 52 11.72 3.11 -6.33
C TYR A 52 11.30 3.18 -4.86
N THR A 53 11.97 4.03 -4.05
CA THR A 53 11.60 4.22 -2.64
C THR A 53 10.18 4.73 -2.47
N MET A 54 9.77 5.72 -3.26
CA MET A 54 8.41 6.24 -3.26
C MET A 54 7.37 5.13 -3.54
N THR A 55 7.63 4.29 -4.53
CA THR A 55 6.74 3.18 -4.88
C THR A 55 6.61 2.16 -3.75
N ILE A 56 7.72 1.81 -3.10
CA ILE A 56 7.70 0.89 -1.94
C ILE A 56 6.91 1.51 -0.79
N ASN A 57 7.15 2.78 -0.47
CA ASN A 57 6.44 3.47 0.59
C ASN A 57 4.93 3.51 0.34
N GLN A 58 4.51 3.85 -0.88
CA GLN A 58 3.09 3.84 -1.26
C GLN A 58 2.47 2.44 -1.14
N LYS A 59 3.19 1.40 -1.58
CA LYS A 59 2.73 0.03 -1.45
C LYS A 59 2.55 -0.36 0.02
N THR A 60 3.51 -0.04 0.88
CA THR A 60 3.45 -0.35 2.32
C THR A 60 2.24 0.34 2.97
N LEU A 61 2.03 1.64 2.71
CA LEU A 61 0.86 2.36 3.19
C LEU A 61 -0.45 1.75 2.70
N PHE A 62 -0.50 1.36 1.42
CA PHE A 62 -1.68 0.73 0.84
C PHE A 62 -2.01 -0.61 1.50
N ASP A 63 -1.00 -1.48 1.67
CA ASP A 63 -1.17 -2.81 2.26
C ASP A 63 -1.60 -2.69 3.74
N GLU A 64 -1.01 -1.75 4.49
CA GLU A 64 -1.37 -1.47 5.89
C GLU A 64 -2.81 -0.94 6.00
N GLY A 65 -3.16 0.06 5.21
CA GLY A 65 -4.51 0.63 5.20
C GLY A 65 -5.58 -0.37 4.76
N LYS A 66 -5.28 -1.19 3.75
CA LYS A 66 -6.17 -2.25 3.28
C LYS A 66 -6.43 -3.28 4.38
N LEU A 67 -5.39 -3.75 5.06
CA LEU A 67 -5.52 -4.71 6.14
C LEU A 67 -6.36 -4.15 7.30
N ALA A 68 -6.14 -2.89 7.68
CA ALA A 68 -6.91 -2.21 8.70
C ALA A 68 -8.40 -2.12 8.30
N LEU A 69 -8.69 -1.69 7.06
CA LEU A 69 -10.07 -1.63 6.55
C LEU A 69 -10.75 -3.00 6.51
N GLU A 70 -10.08 -4.04 6.06
CA GLU A 70 -10.64 -5.40 6.02
C GLU A 70 -11.01 -5.89 7.42
N ARG A 71 -10.13 -5.64 8.41
CA ARG A 71 -10.40 -5.99 9.82
C ARG A 71 -11.58 -5.20 10.36
N MET A 72 -11.64 -3.88 10.15
CA MET A 72 -12.76 -3.04 10.56
C MET A 72 -14.05 -3.47 9.91
N CYS A 73 -14.09 -3.72 8.62
CA CYS A 73 -15.27 -4.18 7.91
C CYS A 73 -15.80 -5.50 8.45
N ARG A 74 -14.91 -6.44 8.77
CA ARG A 74 -15.29 -7.72 9.36
C ARG A 74 -15.93 -7.55 10.73
N ASP A 75 -15.33 -6.72 11.58
CA ASP A 75 -15.84 -6.47 12.93
C ASP A 75 -17.16 -5.68 12.92
N ILE A 76 -17.27 -4.63 12.09
CA ILE A 76 -18.47 -3.83 11.95
C ILE A 76 -19.61 -4.64 11.34
N ARG A 77 -19.33 -5.58 10.43
CA ARG A 77 -20.37 -6.46 9.86
C ARG A 77 -21.07 -7.30 10.93
N ASP A 78 -20.36 -7.64 12.01
CA ASP A 78 -20.90 -8.39 13.15
C ASP A 78 -21.54 -7.48 14.23
N ALA A 79 -21.66 -6.18 14.00
CA ALA A 79 -22.22 -5.25 14.97
C ALA A 79 -23.72 -5.53 15.24
N LYS A 80 -24.07 -5.61 16.54
CA LYS A 80 -25.44 -5.72 17.06
C LYS A 80 -26.08 -4.34 17.24
N SER A 81 -25.26 -3.35 17.61
CA SER A 81 -25.68 -1.96 17.77
C SER A 81 -24.52 -1.02 17.47
N ILE A 82 -24.83 0.16 16.99
CA ILE A 82 -23.85 1.24 16.76
C ILE A 82 -24.26 2.42 17.63
N ALA A 83 -23.41 2.75 18.61
CA ALA A 83 -23.64 3.85 19.53
C ALA A 83 -23.13 5.19 18.96
N SER A 84 -22.04 5.16 18.18
CA SER A 84 -21.47 6.33 17.52
C SER A 84 -20.85 5.91 16.18
N PRO A 85 -21.02 6.69 15.12
CA PRO A 85 -21.84 7.90 15.00
C PRO A 85 -23.32 7.61 15.01
N ALA A 86 -24.13 8.65 15.34
CA ALA A 86 -25.58 8.59 15.23
C ALA A 86 -26.01 8.41 13.76
N PRO A 87 -27.24 7.91 13.48
CA PRO A 87 -27.76 7.85 12.12
C PRO A 87 -27.65 9.20 11.39
N GLY A 88 -27.10 9.22 10.18
CA GLY A 88 -26.79 10.44 9.43
C GLY A 88 -25.56 11.22 9.91
N GLY A 89 -24.91 10.77 10.99
CA GLY A 89 -23.74 11.43 11.56
C GLY A 89 -22.41 10.95 10.97
N SER A 90 -21.37 11.74 11.24
CA SER A 90 -19.97 11.44 10.85
C SER A 90 -19.05 11.74 12.00
N GLY A 91 -17.92 11.04 12.08
CA GLY A 91 -16.91 11.25 13.11
C GLY A 91 -15.59 10.57 12.79
N ASN A 92 -14.60 10.79 13.67
CA ASN A 92 -13.27 10.17 13.62
C ASN A 92 -13.18 8.90 14.50
N SER A 93 -14.31 8.37 14.90
CA SER A 93 -14.40 7.13 15.67
C SER A 93 -15.72 6.43 15.40
N ILE A 94 -15.74 5.12 15.62
CA ILE A 94 -16.97 4.32 15.65
C ILE A 94 -16.97 3.47 16.91
N LEU A 95 -18.09 3.52 17.65
CA LEU A 95 -18.37 2.67 18.80
C LEU A 95 -19.55 1.76 18.49
N PHE A 96 -19.34 0.47 18.60
CA PHE A 96 -20.37 -0.54 18.37
C PHE A 96 -20.23 -1.72 19.33
N THR A 97 -21.31 -2.47 19.50
CA THR A 97 -21.35 -3.73 20.27
C THR A 97 -21.34 -4.91 19.31
N ARG A 98 -20.46 -5.87 19.51
CA ARG A 98 -20.42 -7.12 18.73
C ARG A 98 -21.57 -8.06 19.09
N THR A 99 -21.90 -8.95 18.16
CA THR A 99 -22.85 -10.05 18.41
C THR A 99 -22.12 -11.33 18.84
N HIS A 100 -21.17 -11.78 18.03
CA HIS A 100 -20.53 -13.08 18.21
C HIS A 100 -19.15 -12.98 18.85
N LEU A 101 -18.79 -14.00 19.62
CA LEU A 101 -17.42 -14.15 20.13
C LEU A 101 -16.45 -14.54 18.99
N THR A 102 -15.20 -14.13 19.14
CA THR A 102 -14.08 -14.60 18.31
C THR A 102 -12.95 -15.06 19.24
N ALA A 103 -11.84 -15.55 18.67
CA ALA A 103 -10.66 -15.89 19.46
C ALA A 103 -10.09 -14.70 20.27
N GLN A 104 -10.37 -13.47 19.85
CA GLN A 104 -9.81 -12.24 20.42
C GLN A 104 -10.83 -11.36 21.14
N ASP A 105 -12.11 -11.45 20.77
CA ASP A 105 -13.19 -10.57 21.23
C ASP A 105 -14.33 -11.37 21.81
N SER A 106 -14.91 -10.90 22.93
CA SER A 106 -16.05 -11.53 23.59
C SER A 106 -17.37 -11.20 22.88
N ALA A 107 -18.38 -12.05 23.07
CA ALA A 107 -19.74 -11.72 22.63
C ALA A 107 -20.29 -10.54 23.43
N ASN A 108 -21.09 -9.69 22.79
CA ASN A 108 -21.66 -8.47 23.36
C ASN A 108 -20.62 -7.46 23.88
N GLU A 109 -19.40 -7.52 23.36
CA GLU A 109 -18.34 -6.61 23.74
C GLU A 109 -18.46 -5.28 22.96
N ASN A 110 -18.18 -4.18 23.68
CA ASN A 110 -18.07 -2.86 23.03
C ASN A 110 -16.68 -2.70 22.42
N ILE A 111 -16.67 -2.35 21.16
CA ILE A 111 -15.45 -2.10 20.37
C ILE A 111 -15.50 -0.67 19.85
N THR A 112 -14.39 0.04 20.02
CA THR A 112 -14.18 1.37 19.44
C THR A 112 -13.01 1.32 18.48
N PHE A 113 -13.21 1.79 17.26
CA PHE A 113 -12.14 2.21 16.39
C PHE A 113 -12.00 3.72 16.47
N ARG A 114 -10.80 4.21 16.73
CA ARG A 114 -10.53 5.64 16.87
C ARG A 114 -9.15 5.99 16.33
N LEU A 115 -9.01 7.24 15.93
CA LEU A 115 -7.72 7.83 15.59
C LEU A 115 -7.18 8.56 16.81
N THR A 116 -5.96 8.20 17.24
CA THR A 116 -5.22 8.83 18.32
C THR A 116 -3.88 9.33 17.76
N GLY A 117 -3.74 10.63 17.55
CA GLY A 117 -2.60 11.17 16.82
C GLY A 117 -2.60 10.64 15.37
N THR A 118 -1.57 9.87 15.02
CA THR A 118 -1.44 9.22 13.71
C THR A 118 -1.65 7.70 13.76
N ILE A 119 -2.17 7.19 14.88
CA ILE A 119 -2.37 5.75 15.10
C ILE A 119 -3.86 5.44 15.09
N LEU A 120 -4.27 4.55 14.22
CA LEU A 120 -5.61 3.95 14.24
C LEU A 120 -5.62 2.80 15.24
N GLU A 121 -6.48 2.89 16.24
CA GLU A 121 -6.57 1.94 17.34
C GLU A 121 -7.91 1.20 17.36
N LYS A 122 -7.87 -0.06 17.76
CA LYS A 122 -9.00 -0.85 18.23
C LYS A 122 -8.96 -0.89 19.75
N VAL A 123 -10.00 -0.37 20.40
CA VAL A 123 -10.17 -0.39 21.85
C VAL A 123 -11.31 -1.32 22.20
N LYS A 124 -11.06 -2.21 23.16
CA LYS A 124 -12.02 -3.20 23.69
C LYS A 124 -12.41 -2.84 25.10
N SER A 125 -13.66 -3.20 25.49
CA SER A 125 -14.15 -2.93 26.83
C SER A 125 -13.93 -4.09 27.81
N SER A 126 -13.89 -5.36 27.34
CA SER A 126 -13.81 -6.52 28.23
C SER A 126 -13.06 -7.69 27.58
N PRO A 127 -11.85 -8.07 28.07
CA PRO A 127 -11.02 -7.25 28.93
C PRO A 127 -10.60 -5.95 28.26
N SER A 128 -10.42 -4.88 29.03
CA SER A 128 -9.98 -3.60 28.46
C SER A 128 -8.60 -3.76 27.81
N ALA A 129 -8.54 -3.54 26.51
CA ALA A 129 -7.32 -3.64 25.73
C ALA A 129 -7.35 -2.68 24.53
N THR A 130 -6.18 -2.16 24.20
CA THR A 130 -5.98 -1.33 23.01
C THR A 130 -4.97 -2.00 22.09
N SER A 131 -5.28 -2.09 20.82
CA SER A 131 -4.38 -2.64 19.79
C SER A 131 -4.26 -1.70 18.62
N THR A 132 -3.04 -1.51 18.12
CA THR A 132 -2.76 -0.75 16.91
C THR A 132 -3.26 -1.52 15.69
N MET A 133 -3.94 -0.82 14.79
CA MET A 133 -4.44 -1.36 13.54
C MET A 133 -3.69 -0.83 12.33
N ALA A 134 -3.33 0.44 12.36
CA ALA A 134 -2.50 1.10 11.35
C ALA A 134 -1.78 2.31 11.96
N GLU A 135 -0.62 2.62 11.42
CA GLU A 135 0.18 3.81 11.74
C GLU A 135 0.15 4.80 10.57
N ASN A 136 0.75 5.95 10.74
CA ASN A 136 0.82 6.99 9.70
C ASN A 136 -0.56 7.41 9.14
N VAL A 137 -1.61 7.26 9.93
CA VAL A 137 -2.97 7.65 9.55
C VAL A 137 -3.10 9.17 9.72
N SER A 138 -3.35 9.86 8.61
CA SER A 138 -3.57 11.31 8.59
C SER A 138 -5.03 11.67 8.85
N THR A 139 -5.97 10.86 8.31
CA THR A 139 -7.41 11.05 8.55
C THR A 139 -8.11 9.70 8.65
N PHE A 140 -9.07 9.64 9.56
CA PHE A 140 -10.02 8.54 9.70
C PHE A 140 -11.41 9.13 9.84
N THR A 141 -12.30 8.81 8.92
CA THR A 141 -13.67 9.31 8.94
C THR A 141 -14.64 8.14 8.78
N VAL A 142 -15.59 8.08 9.68
CA VAL A 142 -16.70 7.13 9.63
C VAL A 142 -18.00 7.90 9.49
N THR A 143 -18.79 7.56 8.49
CA THR A 143 -20.12 8.17 8.28
C THR A 143 -21.16 7.05 8.31
N ARG A 144 -22.22 7.25 9.11
CA ARG A 144 -23.36 6.34 9.17
C ARG A 144 -24.49 6.89 8.32
N GLY A 145 -25.08 6.05 7.47
CA GLY A 145 -26.28 6.38 6.73
C GLY A 145 -27.44 6.78 7.64
N ALA A 146 -28.33 7.63 7.16
CA ALA A 146 -29.47 8.09 7.94
C ALA A 146 -30.58 7.04 8.03
N THR A 147 -30.76 6.25 6.96
CA THR A 147 -31.90 5.35 6.79
C THR A 147 -31.53 3.90 6.46
N ASP A 148 -30.32 3.66 5.97
CA ASP A 148 -29.90 2.39 5.38
C ASP A 148 -28.83 1.64 6.21
N ASP A 149 -28.48 2.16 7.39
CA ASP A 149 -27.42 1.60 8.25
C ASP A 149 -26.07 1.36 7.54
N GLU A 150 -25.88 1.99 6.37
CA GLU A 150 -24.59 1.98 5.66
C GLU A 150 -23.53 2.67 6.50
N ILE A 151 -22.41 2.00 6.70
CA ILE A 151 -21.23 2.60 7.31
C ILE A 151 -20.19 2.82 6.22
N LYS A 152 -19.91 4.09 5.90
CA LYS A 152 -18.82 4.50 5.04
C LYS A 152 -17.58 4.77 5.88
N ILE A 153 -16.47 4.20 5.48
CA ILE A 153 -15.18 4.38 6.13
C ILE A 153 -14.23 4.99 5.12
N ALA A 154 -13.64 6.11 5.47
CA ALA A 154 -12.55 6.73 4.71
C ALA A 154 -11.30 6.78 5.58
N LEU A 155 -10.20 6.29 5.06
CA LEU A 155 -8.91 6.20 5.73
C LEU A 155 -7.84 6.78 4.81
N ALA A 156 -7.12 7.81 5.27
CA ALA A 156 -5.96 8.32 4.57
C ALA A 156 -4.71 8.09 5.43
N LEU A 157 -3.67 7.58 4.79
CA LEU A 157 -2.35 7.38 5.37
C LEU A 157 -1.35 8.26 4.64
N SER A 158 -0.38 8.82 5.37
CA SER A 158 0.66 9.66 4.78
C SER A 158 1.98 9.52 5.52
N LEU A 159 3.07 9.54 4.77
CA LEU A 159 4.43 9.63 5.31
C LEU A 159 4.93 11.07 5.26
N GLY A 160 5.85 11.40 6.18
CA GLY A 160 6.51 12.71 6.20
C GLY A 160 7.34 13.03 4.94
N THR A 161 7.61 12.03 4.12
CA THR A 161 8.30 12.12 2.83
C THR A 161 7.39 12.55 1.67
N GLY A 162 6.07 12.67 1.92
CA GLY A 162 5.08 13.21 0.98
C GLY A 162 4.20 12.16 0.30
N GLU A 163 4.46 10.87 0.48
CA GLU A 163 3.59 9.81 -0.03
C GLU A 163 2.29 9.76 0.76
N ASN A 164 1.19 9.59 0.05
CA ASN A 164 -0.13 9.44 0.65
C ASN A 164 -0.96 8.39 -0.10
N VAL A 165 -1.87 7.76 0.63
CA VAL A 165 -2.83 6.79 0.12
C VAL A 165 -4.17 7.03 0.81
N THR A 166 -5.23 7.14 0.02
CA THR A 166 -6.60 7.25 0.53
C THR A 166 -7.42 6.05 0.11
N LEU A 167 -8.03 5.39 1.08
CA LEU A 167 -8.85 4.20 0.90
C LEU A 167 -10.26 4.48 1.43
N GLN A 168 -11.25 3.99 0.71
CA GLN A 168 -12.65 4.09 1.12
C GLN A 168 -13.36 2.76 0.95
N THR A 169 -14.28 2.48 1.86
CA THR A 169 -15.12 1.28 1.79
C THR A 169 -16.50 1.55 2.40
N LYS A 170 -17.42 0.64 2.11
CA LYS A 170 -18.76 0.63 2.67
C LYS A 170 -19.02 -0.73 3.30
N VAL A 171 -19.65 -0.74 4.45
CA VAL A 171 -20.04 -1.96 5.14
C VAL A 171 -21.47 -1.85 5.68
N TYR A 172 -22.20 -2.93 5.57
CA TYR A 172 -23.56 -3.06 6.11
C TYR A 172 -23.52 -4.07 7.26
N PRO A 173 -23.80 -3.64 8.50
CA PRO A 173 -23.94 -4.55 9.63
C PRO A 173 -25.08 -5.53 9.41
N LYS A 174 -24.85 -6.80 9.75
CA LYS A 174 -25.87 -7.86 9.52
C LYS A 174 -26.80 -8.06 10.70
N ASN A 175 -26.36 -7.70 11.91
CA ASN A 175 -27.05 -8.05 13.17
C ASN A 175 -27.68 -6.83 13.85
N LEU A 176 -27.77 -5.68 13.19
CA LEU A 176 -28.49 -4.53 13.73
C LEU A 176 -29.98 -4.86 13.83
N PRO A 177 -30.65 -4.47 14.95
CA PRO A 177 -32.10 -4.54 15.04
C PRO A 177 -32.67 -3.65 13.94
N LYS A 178 -33.50 -4.21 13.10
CA LYS A 178 -34.07 -3.48 11.97
C LYS A 178 -35.06 -2.43 12.45
N SER A 179 -34.94 -1.22 11.98
CA SER A 179 -35.99 -0.22 12.04
C SER A 179 -37.21 -0.75 11.27
N ALA A 180 -38.40 -0.50 11.79
CA ALA A 180 -39.67 -0.85 11.11
C ALA A 180 -39.77 -0.24 9.68
N THR A 181 -38.93 0.72 9.37
CA THR A 181 -38.86 1.41 8.08
C THR A 181 -37.89 0.73 7.09
N TYR A 182 -36.95 -0.11 7.57
CA TYR A 182 -36.01 -0.81 6.74
C TYR A 182 -36.50 -2.20 6.38
N LYS A 183 -37.05 -2.36 5.19
CA LYS A 183 -37.39 -3.67 4.63
C LYS A 183 -36.13 -4.30 4.03
N ASN A 184 -35.51 -5.20 4.78
CA ASN A 184 -34.46 -6.04 4.24
C ASN A 184 -35.05 -7.00 3.22
N PHE A 185 -34.41 -7.13 2.06
CA PHE A 185 -34.85 -8.00 0.97
C PHE A 185 -35.08 -9.46 1.43
N PHE A 186 -34.35 -9.94 2.45
CA PHE A 186 -34.49 -11.29 2.99
C PHE A 186 -35.64 -11.50 3.98
N GLU A 187 -36.32 -10.45 4.47
CA GLU A 187 -37.47 -10.57 5.38
C GLU A 187 -38.82 -10.51 4.68
N ASN A 188 -38.83 -10.15 3.40
CA ASN A 188 -40.07 -10.15 2.60
C ASN A 188 -40.36 -11.50 1.93
N TRP A 189 -39.57 -12.54 2.22
CA TRP A 189 -39.94 -13.91 1.86
C TRP A 189 -40.94 -14.44 2.92
N THR A 190 -42.19 -14.10 2.80
CA THR A 190 -43.26 -14.92 3.37
C THR A 190 -43.47 -16.06 2.39
N GLU A 191 -43.15 -17.29 2.79
CA GLU A 191 -43.74 -18.46 2.13
C GLU A 191 -45.25 -18.32 2.26
N GLU A 192 -45.93 -18.04 1.16
CA GLU A 192 -47.37 -18.29 1.11
C GLU A 192 -47.54 -19.80 1.29
N ALA A 193 -47.99 -20.19 2.50
CA ALA A 193 -48.41 -21.55 2.74
C ALA A 193 -49.53 -21.86 1.73
N GLY A 194 -49.22 -22.69 0.74
CA GLY A 194 -50.19 -23.12 -0.25
C GLY A 194 -51.39 -23.76 0.44
N THR A 195 -52.53 -23.19 0.17
CA THR A 195 -53.87 -23.77 0.51
C THR A 195 -54.15 -24.96 -0.37
#